data_ec73794eaa184c9f6891b501ce71772c
#
_entry.id   ec73794eaa184c9f6891b501ce71772c
#
_cell.length_a   1.000
_cell.length_b   1.000
_cell.length_c   1.000
_cell.angle_alpha   90.00
_cell.angle_beta   90.00
_cell.angle_gamma   90.00
#
_symmetry.space_group_name_H-M   'P 1'
#
loop_
_entity.id
_entity.type
_entity.pdbx_description
1 polymer ?
#
loop_
_entity_poly.entity_id
_entity_poly.type
_entity_poly.pdbx_seq_one_letter_code
_entity_poly.pdbx_strand_id
1 'polypeptide(L)'
;MSVTVLMYHHVLKKSGFIASSVDEFRDQMKFLAQNGYKSLSSAEFVAYKKGELSVPKKSVFITFDDGWKDNFVYAYPIIKEFNLKATIFLVAGWIEQASRKGGEFIELDHNEYKNAVPT
;
A
#
# COMPACT_ATOMS: atom_id res chain seq x y z
N MET A 1 11.33 -21.34 4.03
CA MET A 1 11.51 -19.92 3.62
C MET A 1 10.19 -19.19 3.77
N SER A 2 10.21 -17.98 4.27
CA SER A 2 9.01 -17.14 4.43
C SER A 2 9.15 -15.84 3.62
N VAL A 3 8.01 -15.28 3.23
CA VAL A 3 7.94 -13.97 2.56
C VAL A 3 7.37 -12.96 3.57
N THR A 4 8.05 -11.83 3.72
CA THR A 4 7.56 -10.75 4.56
C THR A 4 6.41 -10.05 3.87
N VAL A 5 5.30 -9.88 4.57
CA VAL A 5 4.14 -9.12 4.09
C VAL A 5 4.13 -7.78 4.82
N LEU A 6 4.17 -6.70 4.07
CA LEU A 6 4.02 -5.35 4.62
C LEU A 6 2.60 -4.87 4.34
N MET A 7 1.93 -4.39 5.39
CA MET A 7 0.55 -3.93 5.30
C MET A 7 0.47 -2.45 5.65
N TYR A 8 -0.03 -1.67 4.70
CA TYR A 8 -0.25 -0.24 4.86
C TYR A 8 -1.74 0.08 4.72
N HIS A 9 -2.17 1.14 5.38
CA HIS A 9 -3.52 1.71 5.21
C HIS A 9 -3.39 3.09 4.59
N HIS A 10 -2.94 4.08 5.36
CA HIS A 10 -2.75 5.44 4.88
C HIS A 10 -1.28 5.79 4.73
N VAL A 11 -0.98 6.59 3.71
CA VAL A 11 0.31 7.28 3.55
C VAL A 11 -0.02 8.76 3.42
N LEU A 12 0.31 9.54 4.46
CA LEU A 12 -0.09 10.93 4.62
C LEU A 12 1.12 11.80 4.94
N LYS A 13 0.93 13.11 4.97
CA LYS A 13 2.00 14.04 5.34
C LYS A 13 2.48 13.84 6.76
N LYS A 14 1.60 13.39 7.67
CA LYS A 14 1.93 13.08 9.07
C LYS A 14 1.60 11.64 9.39
N SER A 15 2.45 10.99 10.18
CA SER A 15 2.18 9.64 10.68
C SER A 15 1.09 9.65 11.75
N GLY A 16 0.44 8.50 11.95
CA GLY A 16 -0.59 8.30 12.95
C GLY A 16 -0.82 6.81 13.20
N PHE A 17 -1.92 6.48 13.87
CA PHE A 17 -2.20 5.11 14.29
C PHE A 17 -2.21 4.10 13.12
N ILE A 18 -2.87 4.45 12.02
CA ILE A 18 -2.94 3.63 10.81
C ILE A 18 -2.32 4.32 9.61
N ALA A 19 -1.52 5.35 9.85
CA ALA A 19 -0.94 6.14 8.78
C ALA A 19 0.58 6.19 8.95
N SER A 20 1.29 5.93 7.86
CA SER A 20 2.72 6.24 7.73
C SER A 20 2.87 7.62 7.11
N SER A 21 3.90 8.37 7.51
CA SER A 21 4.20 9.60 6.78
C SER A 21 4.76 9.27 5.40
N VAL A 22 4.66 10.23 4.48
CA VAL A 22 5.26 10.10 3.15
C VAL A 22 6.76 9.82 3.26
N ASP A 23 7.45 10.53 4.16
CA ASP A 23 8.90 10.36 4.35
C ASP A 23 9.24 8.99 4.92
N GLU A 24 8.50 8.50 5.91
CA GLU A 24 8.69 7.15 6.46
C GLU A 24 8.45 6.09 5.40
N PHE A 25 7.38 6.21 4.63
CA PHE A 25 7.07 5.27 3.56
C PHE A 25 8.16 5.28 2.50
N ARG A 26 8.62 6.46 2.10
CA ARG A 26 9.69 6.61 1.12
C ARG A 26 10.98 5.95 1.60
N ASP A 27 11.37 6.16 2.85
CA ASP A 27 12.56 5.56 3.43
C ASP A 27 12.47 4.03 3.45
N GLN A 28 11.30 3.48 3.77
CA GLN A 28 11.06 2.04 3.76
C GLN A 28 11.18 1.45 2.36
N MET A 29 10.58 2.10 1.36
CA MET A 29 10.65 1.64 -0.03
C MET A 29 12.07 1.74 -0.57
N LYS A 30 12.77 2.81 -0.25
CA LYS A 30 14.18 2.99 -0.60
C LYS A 30 15.06 1.89 0.00
N PHE A 31 14.84 1.56 1.27
CA PHE A 31 15.54 0.47 1.93
C PHE A 31 15.35 -0.86 1.18
N LEU A 32 14.12 -1.20 0.83
CA LEU A 32 13.83 -2.42 0.08
C LEU A 32 14.57 -2.45 -1.26
N ALA A 33 14.49 -1.36 -2.00
CA ALA A 33 15.14 -1.26 -3.32
C ALA A 33 16.67 -1.35 -3.22
N GLN A 34 17.26 -0.66 -2.24
CA GLN A 34 18.73 -0.63 -2.07
C GLN A 34 19.30 -1.92 -1.52
N ASN A 35 18.50 -2.74 -0.86
CA ASN A 35 18.95 -3.99 -0.26
C ASN A 35 18.58 -5.23 -1.08
N GLY A 36 18.19 -5.04 -2.33
CA GLY A 36 17.96 -6.14 -3.26
C GLY A 36 16.68 -6.93 -3.00
N TYR A 37 15.68 -6.34 -2.34
CA TYR A 37 14.40 -7.00 -2.16
C TYR A 37 13.60 -7.01 -3.44
N LYS A 38 13.03 -8.19 -3.77
CA LYS A 38 12.07 -8.32 -4.86
C LYS A 38 10.67 -8.19 -4.32
N SER A 39 9.91 -7.23 -4.84
CA SER A 39 8.49 -7.11 -4.55
C SER A 39 7.69 -8.05 -5.44
N LEU A 40 6.74 -8.77 -4.85
CA LEU A 40 5.93 -9.75 -5.55
C LEU A 40 4.59 -9.14 -5.99
N SER A 41 4.13 -9.54 -7.17
CA SER A 41 2.73 -9.29 -7.55
C SER A 41 1.80 -10.20 -6.75
N SER A 42 0.50 -9.91 -6.76
CA SER A 42 -0.49 -10.78 -6.12
C SER A 42 -0.49 -12.18 -6.74
N ALA A 43 -0.35 -12.29 -8.04
CA ALA A 43 -0.27 -13.59 -8.73
C ALA A 43 0.97 -14.38 -8.29
N GLU A 44 2.12 -13.73 -8.20
CA GLU A 44 3.35 -14.36 -7.71
C GLU A 44 3.23 -14.82 -6.26
N PHE A 45 2.64 -14.00 -5.39
CA PHE A 45 2.43 -14.34 -3.99
C PHE A 45 1.49 -15.55 -3.85
N VAL A 46 0.38 -15.58 -4.57
CA VAL A 46 -0.56 -16.71 -4.55
C VAL A 46 0.13 -17.99 -5.04
N ALA A 47 0.87 -17.93 -6.14
CA ALA A 47 1.60 -19.08 -6.67
C ALA A 47 2.64 -19.60 -5.66
N TYR A 48 3.34 -18.69 -4.98
CA TYR A 48 4.27 -19.04 -3.90
C TYR A 48 3.56 -19.78 -2.76
N LYS A 49 2.42 -19.28 -2.31
CA LYS A 49 1.63 -19.90 -1.23
C LYS A 49 1.12 -21.29 -1.60
N LYS A 50 0.84 -21.53 -2.87
CA LYS A 50 0.41 -22.84 -3.38
C LYS A 50 1.58 -23.80 -3.62
N GLY A 51 2.80 -23.37 -3.43
CA GLY A 51 3.98 -24.17 -3.73
C GLY A 51 4.30 -24.31 -5.21
N GLU A 52 3.69 -23.50 -6.07
CA GLU A 52 3.87 -23.53 -7.52
C GLU A 52 5.00 -22.64 -8.02
N LEU A 53 5.50 -21.73 -7.15
CA LEU A 53 6.55 -20.77 -7.50
C LEU A 53 7.56 -20.65 -6.37
N SER A 54 8.84 -20.74 -6.72
CA SER A 54 9.94 -20.39 -5.82
C SER A 54 10.28 -18.92 -5.99
N VAL A 55 10.51 -18.25 -4.88
CA VAL A 55 10.85 -16.81 -4.89
C VAL A 55 12.19 -16.57 -4.21
N PRO A 56 12.91 -15.49 -4.56
CA PRO A 56 14.17 -15.16 -3.90
C PRO A 56 14.01 -15.02 -2.38
N LYS A 57 15.09 -15.28 -1.64
CA LYS A 57 15.10 -15.17 -0.18
C LYS A 57 14.69 -13.77 0.28
N LYS A 58 15.16 -12.73 -0.41
CA LYS A 58 14.78 -11.34 -0.16
C LYS A 58 13.56 -10.98 -1.00
N SER A 59 12.42 -11.56 -0.69
CA SER A 59 11.14 -11.23 -1.33
C SER A 59 10.20 -10.57 -0.33
N VAL A 60 9.40 -9.63 -0.79
CA VAL A 60 8.44 -8.88 0.01
C VAL A 60 7.12 -8.75 -0.75
N PHE A 61 6.02 -8.82 -0.03
CA PHE A 61 4.69 -8.57 -0.58
C PHE A 61 4.14 -7.31 0.08
N ILE A 62 4.02 -6.24 -0.71
CA ILE A 62 3.59 -4.93 -0.24
C ILE A 62 2.09 -4.80 -0.49
N THR A 63 1.33 -4.54 0.57
CA THR A 63 -0.12 -4.44 0.49
C THR A 63 -0.63 -3.13 1.08
N PHE A 64 -1.71 -2.63 0.49
CA PHE A 64 -2.48 -1.50 0.99
C PHE A 64 -3.91 -1.97 1.19
N ASP A 65 -4.48 -1.69 2.36
CA ASP A 65 -5.85 -2.04 2.67
C ASP A 65 -6.78 -0.85 2.44
N ASP A 66 -8.03 -1.16 2.08
CA ASP A 66 -9.15 -0.23 1.96
C ASP A 66 -9.22 0.62 0.68
N GLY A 67 -8.12 0.85 -0.02
CA GLY A 67 -8.13 1.61 -1.27
C GLY A 67 -8.33 3.11 -1.09
N TRP A 68 -7.76 3.68 -0.03
CA TRP A 68 -7.78 5.12 0.19
C TRP A 68 -7.10 5.87 -0.96
N LYS A 69 -7.63 7.03 -1.32
CA LYS A 69 -7.09 7.84 -2.42
C LYS A 69 -5.65 8.29 -2.18
N ASP A 70 -5.24 8.46 -0.92
CA ASP A 70 -3.85 8.81 -0.60
C ASP A 70 -2.86 7.73 -1.04
N ASN A 71 -3.30 6.48 -1.18
CA ASN A 71 -2.45 5.41 -1.75
C ASN A 71 -2.05 5.76 -3.20
N PHE A 72 -2.94 6.33 -3.97
CA PHE A 72 -2.64 6.78 -5.33
C PHE A 72 -1.85 8.09 -5.34
N VAL A 73 -2.24 9.06 -4.50
CA VAL A 73 -1.65 10.41 -4.51
C VAL A 73 -0.22 10.41 -3.98
N TYR A 74 0.03 9.70 -2.88
CA TYR A 74 1.34 9.73 -2.20
C TYR A 74 2.15 8.45 -2.36
N ALA A 75 1.53 7.27 -2.22
CA ALA A 75 2.27 6.02 -2.22
C ALA A 75 2.64 5.55 -3.63
N TYR A 76 1.73 5.64 -4.58
CA TYR A 76 1.97 5.14 -5.93
C TYR A 76 3.19 5.77 -6.62
N PRO A 77 3.39 7.10 -6.58
CA PRO A 77 4.59 7.70 -7.18
C PRO A 77 5.89 7.15 -6.58
N ILE A 78 5.91 6.88 -5.28
CA ILE A 78 7.08 6.34 -4.60
C ILE A 78 7.34 4.88 -5.01
N ILE A 79 6.29 4.07 -5.05
CA ILE A 79 6.36 2.68 -5.53
C ILE A 79 6.93 2.64 -6.95
N LYS A 80 6.44 3.51 -7.81
CA LYS A 80 6.90 3.61 -9.20
C LYS A 80 8.35 4.07 -9.29
N GLU A 81 8.74 5.07 -8.50
CA GLU A 81 10.10 5.59 -8.46
C GLU A 81 11.13 4.50 -8.17
N PHE A 82 10.85 3.65 -7.20
CA PHE A 82 11.75 2.56 -6.81
C PHE A 82 11.50 1.26 -7.58
N ASN A 83 10.64 1.28 -8.58
CA ASN A 83 10.31 0.12 -9.43
C ASN A 83 9.85 -1.09 -8.62
N LEU A 84 9.01 -0.84 -7.62
CA LEU A 84 8.42 -1.88 -6.78
C LEU A 84 7.00 -2.19 -7.22
N LYS A 85 6.46 -3.31 -6.75
CA LYS A 85 5.09 -3.73 -6.97
C LYS A 85 4.35 -3.75 -5.64
N ALA A 86 3.09 -3.35 -5.65
CA ALA A 86 2.21 -3.40 -4.50
C ALA A 86 0.81 -3.86 -4.92
N THR A 87 0.06 -4.37 -3.97
CA THR A 87 -1.31 -4.83 -4.18
C THR A 87 -2.24 -4.05 -3.26
N ILE A 88 -3.38 -3.61 -3.79
CA ILE A 88 -4.39 -2.88 -3.02
C ILE A 88 -5.61 -3.79 -2.86
N PHE A 89 -6.05 -3.98 -1.61
CA PHE A 89 -7.29 -4.67 -1.28
C PHE A 89 -8.39 -3.63 -1.12
N LEU A 90 -9.40 -3.70 -1.99
CA LEU A 90 -10.43 -2.69 -2.10
C LEU A 90 -11.69 -3.07 -1.31
N VAL A 91 -12.40 -2.04 -0.82
CA VAL A 91 -13.75 -2.18 -0.26
C VAL A 91 -14.74 -1.70 -1.33
N ALA A 92 -15.40 -2.64 -2.00
CA ALA A 92 -16.23 -2.35 -3.18
C ALA A 92 -17.34 -1.33 -2.90
N GLY A 93 -18.02 -1.43 -1.75
CA GLY A 93 -19.08 -0.49 -1.39
C GLY A 93 -18.58 0.95 -1.23
N TRP A 94 -17.36 1.11 -0.72
CA TRP A 94 -16.76 2.45 -0.58
C TRP A 94 -16.38 3.05 -1.92
N ILE A 95 -15.90 2.24 -2.86
CA ILE A 95 -15.59 2.69 -4.22
C ILE A 95 -16.85 3.18 -4.92
N GLU A 96 -17.95 2.44 -4.82
CA GLU A 96 -19.21 2.84 -5.40
C GLU A 96 -19.71 4.17 -4.81
N GLN A 97 -19.62 4.32 -3.49
CA GLN A 97 -20.00 5.55 -2.81
C GLN A 97 -19.13 6.74 -3.23
N ALA A 98 -17.82 6.56 -3.31
CA ALA A 98 -16.91 7.61 -3.76
C ALA A 98 -17.16 8.02 -5.20
N SER A 99 -17.44 7.06 -6.08
CA SER A 99 -17.78 7.34 -7.49
C SER A 99 -19.04 8.17 -7.62
N ARG A 100 -20.05 7.89 -6.81
CA ARG A 100 -21.29 8.67 -6.78
C ARG A 100 -21.08 10.10 -6.31
N LYS A 101 -20.11 10.33 -5.42
CA LYS A 101 -19.76 11.65 -4.87
C LYS A 101 -18.78 12.43 -5.75
N GLY A 102 -18.37 11.89 -6.89
CA GLY A 102 -17.41 12.54 -7.78
C GLY A 102 -15.94 12.35 -7.41
N GLY A 103 -15.63 11.57 -6.38
CA GLY A 103 -14.26 11.20 -6.06
C GLY A 103 -13.37 12.34 -5.57
N GLU A 104 -13.92 13.35 -4.89
CA GLU A 104 -13.13 14.46 -4.36
C GLU A 104 -12.10 13.98 -3.34
N PHE A 105 -10.85 14.46 -3.48
CA PHE A 105 -9.78 14.14 -2.54
C PHE A 105 -9.72 15.18 -1.43
N ILE A 106 -9.91 14.71 -0.20
CA ILE A 106 -9.74 15.52 1.00
C ILE A 106 -8.73 14.79 1.89
N GLU A 107 -7.61 15.44 2.18
CA GLU A 107 -6.64 14.89 3.11
C GLU A 107 -7.00 15.32 4.54
N LEU A 108 -7.33 14.32 5.37
CA LEU A 108 -7.68 14.53 6.77
C LEU A 108 -6.48 14.21 7.67
N ASP A 109 -6.46 14.77 8.86
CA ASP A 109 -5.47 14.35 9.85
C ASP A 109 -5.88 13.01 10.48
N HIS A 110 -4.97 12.43 11.28
CA HIS A 110 -5.19 11.12 11.88
C HIS A 110 -6.48 11.04 12.73
N ASN A 111 -6.82 12.10 13.44
CA ASN A 111 -8.00 12.11 14.30
C ASN A 111 -9.27 12.22 13.47
N GLU A 112 -9.23 12.96 12.39
CA GLU A 112 -10.36 13.10 11.47
C GLU A 112 -10.69 11.77 10.79
N TYR A 113 -9.68 10.99 10.40
CA TYR A 113 -9.89 9.68 9.77
C TYR A 113 -10.64 8.69 10.66
N LYS A 114 -10.54 8.79 11.97
CA LYS A 114 -11.28 7.92 12.88
C LYS A 114 -12.78 8.05 12.75
N ASN A 115 -13.24 9.20 12.32
CA ASN A 115 -14.66 9.53 12.25
C ASN A 115 -15.15 9.75 10.81
N ALA A 116 -14.26 9.68 9.84
CA ALA A 116 -14.60 9.91 8.45
C ALA A 116 -15.16 8.65 7.79
N VAL A 117 -16.17 8.83 6.94
CA VAL A 117 -16.61 7.76 6.05
C VAL A 117 -15.63 7.74 4.87
N PRO A 118 -15.11 6.57 4.47
CA PRO A 118 -14.22 6.47 3.32
C PRO A 118 -14.88 7.03 2.06
N THR A 119 -14.12 7.80 1.31
CA THR A 119 -14.59 8.41 0.05
C THR A 119 -13.81 7.88 -1.14
#